data_7a806ed16a5cbefddb7463cb3b0be555
#
_entry.id   7a806ed16a5cbefddb7463cb3b0be555
#
_cell.length_a   1.000
_cell.length_b   1.000
_cell.length_c   1.000
_cell.angle_alpha   90.00
_cell.angle_beta   90.00
_cell.angle_gamma   90.00
#
_symmetry.space_group_name_H-M   'P 1'
#
loop_
_entity.id
_entity.type
_entity.pdbx_description
1 polymer ?
#
loop_
_entity_poly.entity_id
_entity_poly.type
_entity_poly.pdbx_seq_one_letter_code
_entity_poly.pdbx_strand_id
1 'polypeptide(L)'
;FGPLLGDLNLDKISKLDEIDFVEKVYPVYKAINLVSNNQITKNKSTIGFIGAPWTLLVYMINKQSPKLKLKDDFFKDEFLINRLLVILEKFLKVHIKNQIDSGAEIIQIFDSWAGLLNEKDLPNYVYIPTLNLVEYIKSLNTPAICFPRGIKNYKEYCSVVKPDVICIDYEIDPFEIS
;
A
#
# COMPACT_ATOMS: atom_id res chain seq x y z
N PHE A 1 10.26 3.73 17.65
CA PHE A 1 8.88 3.84 18.13
C PHE A 1 7.98 4.02 16.89
N GLY A 2 7.08 3.07 16.61
CA GLY A 2 6.08 3.17 15.55
C GLY A 2 4.73 3.62 16.12
N PRO A 3 3.71 3.85 15.25
CA PRO A 3 2.38 4.19 15.71
C PRO A 3 1.80 3.06 16.57
N LEU A 4 1.17 3.43 17.69
CA LEU A 4 0.37 2.51 18.48
C LEU A 4 -1.09 2.65 18.03
N LEU A 5 -1.67 1.58 17.53
CA LEU A 5 -3.06 1.55 17.10
C LEU A 5 -3.93 1.05 18.25
N GLY A 6 -5.10 1.66 18.39
CA GLY A 6 -6.13 1.22 19.33
C GLY A 6 -6.75 -0.13 18.96
N ASP A 7 -7.77 -0.54 19.71
CA ASP A 7 -8.47 -1.79 19.41
C ASP A 7 -9.22 -1.73 18.09
N LEU A 8 -9.09 -2.80 17.33
CA LEU A 8 -9.79 -2.96 16.07
C LEU A 8 -11.30 -3.11 16.34
N ASN A 9 -12.09 -2.19 15.84
CA ASN A 9 -13.55 -2.24 15.94
C ASN A 9 -14.15 -2.32 14.54
N LEU A 10 -14.54 -3.54 14.14
CA LEU A 10 -15.10 -3.80 12.82
C LEU A 10 -16.39 -3.03 12.55
N ASP A 11 -17.24 -2.86 13.56
CA ASP A 11 -18.50 -2.13 13.37
C ASP A 11 -18.26 -0.65 13.07
N LYS A 12 -17.23 -0.06 13.67
CA LYS A 12 -16.80 1.30 13.33
C LYS A 12 -16.16 1.37 11.96
N ILE A 13 -15.26 0.42 11.65
CA ILE A 13 -14.54 0.39 10.37
C ILE A 13 -15.50 0.18 9.19
N SER A 14 -16.48 -0.73 9.34
CA SER A 14 -17.47 -0.99 8.30
C SER A 14 -18.43 0.16 8.04
N LYS A 15 -18.57 1.07 8.99
CA LYS A 15 -19.42 2.27 8.90
C LYS A 15 -18.64 3.53 8.48
N LEU A 16 -17.34 3.40 8.21
CA LEU A 16 -16.54 4.53 7.73
C LEU A 16 -17.14 5.06 6.42
N ASP A 17 -17.39 6.35 6.40
CA ASP A 17 -17.79 7.09 5.22
C ASP A 17 -16.56 7.59 4.46
N GLU A 18 -16.67 7.65 3.13
CA GLU A 18 -15.57 8.13 2.28
C GLU A 18 -15.31 9.62 2.48
N ILE A 19 -16.35 10.40 2.74
CA ILE A 19 -16.25 11.85 2.98
C ILE A 19 -15.46 12.08 4.28
N ASP A 20 -15.86 11.42 5.36
CA ASP A 20 -15.15 11.50 6.65
C ASP A 20 -13.68 11.06 6.53
N PHE A 21 -13.41 10.03 5.72
CA PHE A 21 -12.06 9.59 5.47
C PHE A 21 -11.25 10.67 4.73
N VAL A 22 -11.79 11.21 3.65
CA VAL A 22 -11.13 12.25 2.85
C VAL A 22 -10.85 13.50 3.70
N GLU A 23 -11.80 13.93 4.53
CA GLU A 23 -11.62 15.07 5.43
C GLU A 23 -10.44 14.85 6.41
N LYS A 24 -10.34 13.65 7.01
CA LYS A 24 -9.27 13.32 7.95
C LYS A 24 -7.88 13.32 7.31
N VAL A 25 -7.76 12.87 6.07
CA VAL A 25 -6.48 12.82 5.35
C VAL A 25 -6.25 14.02 4.42
N TYR A 26 -7.18 14.97 4.39
CA TYR A 26 -7.09 16.18 3.56
C TYR A 26 -5.78 16.95 3.69
N PRO A 27 -5.12 17.07 4.88
CA PRO A 27 -3.82 17.72 4.98
C PRO A 27 -2.76 17.12 4.05
N VAL A 28 -2.81 15.81 3.76
CA VAL A 28 -1.91 15.15 2.81
C VAL A 28 -2.15 15.66 1.39
N TYR A 29 -3.41 15.75 0.96
CA TYR A 29 -3.77 16.23 -0.36
C TYR A 29 -3.39 17.69 -0.55
N LYS A 30 -3.62 18.52 0.47
CA LYS A 30 -3.19 19.92 0.48
C LYS A 30 -1.67 20.05 0.37
N ALA A 31 -0.90 19.21 1.06
CA ALA A 31 0.56 19.21 0.97
C ALA A 31 1.05 18.84 -0.44
N ILE A 32 0.48 17.79 -1.05
CA ILE A 32 0.80 17.40 -2.44
C ILE A 32 0.51 18.57 -3.39
N ASN A 33 -0.66 19.19 -3.27
CA ASN A 33 -1.04 20.32 -4.12
C ASN A 33 -0.10 21.51 -3.98
N LEU A 34 0.32 21.85 -2.77
CA LEU A 34 1.28 22.92 -2.53
C LEU A 34 2.65 22.62 -3.13
N VAL A 35 3.10 21.37 -3.06
CA VAL A 35 4.40 20.94 -3.62
C VAL A 35 4.34 20.93 -5.14
N SER A 36 3.32 20.33 -5.75
CA SER A 36 3.19 20.22 -7.21
C SER A 36 3.05 21.58 -7.90
N ASN A 37 2.44 22.56 -7.24
CA ASN A 37 2.28 23.93 -7.77
C ASN A 37 3.40 24.90 -7.38
N ASN A 38 4.44 24.45 -6.68
CA ASN A 38 5.52 25.32 -6.25
C ASN A 38 6.55 25.54 -7.39
N GLN A 39 6.97 26.78 -7.61
CA GLN A 39 7.94 27.14 -8.64
C GLN A 39 9.30 26.43 -8.48
N ILE A 40 9.72 26.14 -7.23
CA ILE A 40 10.99 25.48 -6.93
C ILE A 40 10.95 24.00 -7.36
N THR A 41 9.78 23.37 -7.32
CA THR A 41 9.57 21.96 -7.65
C THR A 41 9.04 21.74 -9.06
N LYS A 42 8.82 22.80 -9.85
CA LYS A 42 8.21 22.76 -11.19
C LYS A 42 8.83 21.74 -12.16
N ASN A 43 10.14 21.49 -12.01
CA ASN A 43 10.88 20.53 -12.85
C ASN A 43 11.11 19.19 -12.15
N LYS A 44 10.32 18.85 -11.13
CA LYS A 44 10.40 17.61 -10.37
C LYS A 44 9.04 16.92 -10.41
N SER A 45 9.06 15.62 -10.59
CA SER A 45 7.84 14.83 -10.45
C SER A 45 7.46 14.64 -8.97
N THR A 46 6.18 14.78 -8.68
CA THR A 46 5.63 14.55 -7.34
C THR A 46 5.17 13.11 -7.25
N ILE A 47 5.79 12.36 -6.34
CA ILE A 47 5.41 10.97 -6.06
C ILE A 47 4.46 10.97 -4.85
N GLY A 48 3.21 10.56 -5.07
CA GLY A 48 2.31 10.17 -4.02
C GLY A 48 2.63 8.75 -3.54
N PHE A 49 2.23 8.39 -2.33
CA PHE A 49 2.51 7.04 -1.84
C PHE A 49 1.41 6.51 -0.92
N ILE A 50 1.35 5.19 -0.82
CA ILE A 50 0.46 4.45 0.08
C ILE A 50 1.20 3.27 0.70
N GLY A 51 0.73 2.81 1.85
CA GLY A 51 1.03 1.46 2.33
C GLY A 51 0.21 0.44 1.57
N ALA A 52 0.80 -0.69 1.20
CA ALA A 52 0.06 -1.80 0.59
C ALA A 52 -1.01 -2.36 1.54
N PRO A 53 -2.09 -2.97 1.03
CA PRO A 53 -3.15 -3.54 1.86
C PRO A 53 -2.62 -4.49 2.93
N TRP A 54 -1.69 -5.38 2.58
CA TRP A 54 -1.05 -6.29 3.52
C TRP A 54 -0.30 -5.55 4.64
N THR A 55 0.54 -4.60 4.29
CA THR A 55 1.28 -3.80 5.28
C THR A 55 0.35 -3.09 6.26
N LEU A 56 -0.74 -2.48 5.78
CA LEU A 56 -1.72 -1.82 6.65
C LEU A 56 -2.45 -2.83 7.54
N LEU A 57 -2.84 -3.97 6.99
CA LEU A 57 -3.46 -5.06 7.74
C LEU A 57 -2.56 -5.54 8.88
N VAL A 58 -1.25 -5.72 8.60
CA VAL A 58 -0.26 -6.11 9.63
C VAL A 58 -0.24 -5.10 10.77
N TYR A 59 -0.19 -3.80 10.48
CA TYR A 59 -0.26 -2.78 11.53
C TYR A 59 -1.57 -2.83 12.32
N MET A 60 -2.71 -3.00 11.64
CA MET A 60 -4.03 -3.05 12.28
C MET A 60 -4.18 -4.21 13.25
N ILE A 61 -3.76 -5.42 12.85
CA ILE A 61 -3.88 -6.62 13.69
C ILE A 61 -2.81 -6.67 14.78
N ASN A 62 -1.57 -6.34 14.43
CA ASN A 62 -0.47 -6.31 15.41
C ASN A 62 -0.56 -5.13 16.37
N LYS A 63 -1.33 -4.08 16.04
CA LYS A 63 -1.45 -2.81 16.76
C LYS A 63 -0.16 -2.01 16.86
N GLN A 64 0.93 -2.55 16.37
CA GLN A 64 2.27 -1.94 16.34
C GLN A 64 3.08 -2.54 15.18
N SER A 65 4.21 -1.92 14.88
CA SER A 65 5.15 -2.48 13.91
C SER A 65 5.62 -3.87 14.34
N PRO A 66 5.49 -4.90 13.49
CA PRO A 66 6.11 -6.19 13.75
C PRO A 66 7.62 -6.02 13.63
N LYS A 67 8.40 -6.46 14.62
CA LYS A 67 9.86 -6.35 14.53
C LYS A 67 10.43 -7.38 13.55
N LEU A 68 10.10 -8.66 13.73
CA LEU A 68 10.64 -9.77 12.96
C LEU A 68 9.61 -10.83 12.57
N LYS A 69 8.43 -10.85 13.19
CA LYS A 69 7.39 -11.85 12.93
C LYS A 69 5.99 -11.31 13.20
N LEU A 70 5.01 -11.92 12.55
CA LEU A 70 3.61 -11.73 12.85
C LEU A 70 3.28 -12.31 14.23
N LYS A 71 2.18 -11.89 14.84
CA LYS A 71 1.63 -12.55 16.04
C LYS A 71 1.28 -13.99 15.72
N ASP A 72 1.44 -14.88 16.69
CA ASP A 72 1.20 -16.32 16.51
C ASP A 72 -0.28 -16.63 16.15
N ASP A 73 -1.20 -15.77 16.55
CA ASP A 73 -2.65 -15.87 16.27
C ASP A 73 -3.10 -14.95 15.11
N PHE A 74 -2.16 -14.43 14.29
CA PHE A 74 -2.47 -13.45 13.23
C PHE A 74 -3.54 -13.97 12.26
N PHE A 75 -3.45 -15.22 11.84
CA PHE A 75 -4.37 -15.87 10.91
C PHE A 75 -5.55 -16.59 11.58
N LYS A 76 -5.78 -16.37 12.88
CA LYS A 76 -6.86 -17.04 13.61
C LYS A 76 -8.26 -16.77 13.05
N ASP A 77 -8.45 -15.59 12.48
CA ASP A 77 -9.73 -15.17 11.89
C ASP A 77 -9.52 -14.72 10.43
N GLU A 78 -9.51 -15.70 9.52
CA GLU A 78 -9.37 -15.43 8.07
C GLU A 78 -10.55 -14.62 7.51
N PHE A 79 -11.74 -14.77 8.06
CA PHE A 79 -12.90 -13.98 7.64
C PHE A 79 -12.68 -12.49 7.94
N LEU A 80 -12.18 -12.19 9.13
CA LEU A 80 -11.78 -10.83 9.52
C LEU A 80 -10.72 -10.27 8.58
N ILE A 81 -9.67 -11.04 8.30
CA ILE A 81 -8.57 -10.64 7.42
C ILE A 81 -9.10 -10.26 6.03
N ASN A 82 -9.87 -11.15 5.41
CA ASN A 82 -10.41 -10.92 4.07
C ASN A 82 -11.35 -9.71 4.04
N ARG A 83 -12.17 -9.52 5.05
CA ARG A 83 -13.06 -8.35 5.15
C ARG A 83 -12.28 -7.05 5.29
N LEU A 84 -11.20 -7.05 6.09
CA LEU A 84 -10.33 -5.89 6.23
C LEU A 84 -9.60 -5.55 4.94
N LEU A 85 -9.11 -6.55 4.19
CA LEU A 85 -8.45 -6.31 2.90
C LEU A 85 -9.40 -5.62 1.91
N VAL A 86 -10.66 -6.05 1.83
CA VAL A 86 -11.67 -5.41 0.96
C VAL A 86 -11.91 -3.95 1.37
N ILE A 87 -12.03 -3.69 2.67
CA ILE A 87 -12.22 -2.32 3.18
C ILE A 87 -10.98 -1.46 2.89
N LEU A 88 -9.78 -1.99 3.15
CA LEU A 88 -8.53 -1.30 2.87
C LEU A 88 -8.39 -0.96 1.38
N GLU A 89 -8.67 -1.92 0.49
CA GLU A 89 -8.62 -1.68 -0.95
C GLU A 89 -9.55 -0.53 -1.36
N LYS A 90 -10.79 -0.51 -0.85
CA LYS A 90 -11.75 0.57 -1.10
C LYS A 90 -11.18 1.94 -0.73
N PHE A 91 -10.73 2.10 0.51
CA PHE A 91 -10.23 3.40 0.99
C PHE A 91 -8.88 3.79 0.39
N LEU A 92 -8.02 2.80 0.05
CA LEU A 92 -6.79 3.07 -0.67
C LEU A 92 -7.07 3.60 -2.08
N LYS A 93 -8.06 3.06 -2.80
CA LYS A 93 -8.48 3.61 -4.10
C LYS A 93 -8.94 5.06 -3.99
N VAL A 94 -9.73 5.39 -2.97
CA VAL A 94 -10.13 6.79 -2.69
C VAL A 94 -8.90 7.66 -2.40
N HIS A 95 -7.96 7.16 -1.59
CA HIS A 95 -6.74 7.89 -1.23
C HIS A 95 -5.82 8.12 -2.44
N ILE A 96 -5.64 7.11 -3.28
CA ILE A 96 -4.87 7.19 -4.53
C ILE A 96 -5.45 8.28 -5.43
N LYS A 97 -6.76 8.22 -5.70
CA LYS A 97 -7.41 9.19 -6.57
C LYS A 97 -7.24 10.62 -6.07
N ASN A 98 -7.44 10.87 -4.78
CA ASN A 98 -7.28 12.20 -4.21
C ASN A 98 -5.83 12.70 -4.25
N GLN A 99 -4.82 11.81 -4.12
CA GLN A 99 -3.42 12.19 -4.29
C GLN A 99 -3.14 12.60 -5.75
N ILE A 100 -3.63 11.81 -6.72
CA ILE A 100 -3.48 12.13 -8.15
C ILE A 100 -4.18 13.45 -8.49
N ASP A 101 -5.43 13.63 -8.07
CA ASP A 101 -6.19 14.86 -8.29
C ASP A 101 -5.52 16.10 -7.64
N SER A 102 -4.69 15.87 -6.62
CA SER A 102 -3.92 16.92 -5.94
C SER A 102 -2.56 17.20 -6.57
N GLY A 103 -2.17 16.46 -7.62
CA GLY A 103 -0.95 16.70 -8.38
C GLY A 103 0.15 15.65 -8.18
N ALA A 104 -0.15 14.49 -7.63
CA ALA A 104 0.77 13.36 -7.69
C ALA A 104 0.80 12.79 -9.11
N GLU A 105 2.00 12.71 -9.71
CA GLU A 105 2.21 12.22 -11.07
C GLU A 105 2.54 10.73 -11.12
N ILE A 106 2.93 10.16 -9.99
CA ILE A 106 3.30 8.76 -9.81
C ILE A 106 2.79 8.32 -8.44
N ILE A 107 2.35 7.08 -8.30
CA ILE A 107 1.99 6.49 -7.00
C ILE A 107 2.94 5.36 -6.64
N GLN A 108 3.53 5.44 -5.45
CA GLN A 108 4.37 4.38 -4.91
C GLN A 108 3.61 3.57 -3.84
N ILE A 109 3.61 2.24 -3.99
CA ILE A 109 3.02 1.29 -3.06
C ILE A 109 4.14 0.66 -2.23
N PHE A 110 4.13 0.91 -0.92
CA PHE A 110 5.08 0.32 0.01
C PHE A 110 4.50 -0.91 0.70
N ASP A 111 5.03 -2.09 0.41
CA ASP A 111 4.71 -3.32 1.15
C ASP A 111 5.88 -3.75 2.04
N SER A 112 6.04 -3.03 3.13
CA SER A 112 7.17 -3.17 4.06
C SER A 112 7.21 -4.52 4.78
N TRP A 113 6.10 -5.27 4.78
CA TRP A 113 5.96 -6.51 5.53
C TRP A 113 5.64 -7.72 4.65
N ALA A 114 5.76 -7.60 3.33
CA ALA A 114 5.54 -8.71 2.39
C ALA A 114 6.40 -9.94 2.74
N GLY A 115 7.67 -9.73 3.04
CA GLY A 115 8.61 -10.80 3.40
C GLY A 115 8.33 -11.50 4.73
N LEU A 116 7.33 -11.09 5.52
CA LEU A 116 6.89 -11.83 6.71
C LEU A 116 5.97 -13.01 6.38
N LEU A 117 5.49 -13.10 5.13
CA LEU A 117 4.65 -14.20 4.67
C LEU A 117 5.49 -15.35 4.13
N ASN A 118 4.93 -16.55 4.25
CA ASN A 118 5.44 -17.68 3.47
C ASN A 118 5.11 -17.49 1.99
N GLU A 119 5.93 -18.05 1.11
CA GLU A 119 5.76 -17.92 -0.34
C GLU A 119 4.35 -18.34 -0.83
N LYS A 120 3.78 -19.40 -0.26
CA LYS A 120 2.43 -19.89 -0.59
C LYS A 120 1.30 -18.88 -0.30
N ASP A 121 1.52 -17.97 0.63
CA ASP A 121 0.52 -17.00 1.11
C ASP A 121 0.65 -15.65 0.36
N LEU A 122 1.80 -15.38 -0.28
CA LEU A 122 2.07 -14.16 -1.03
C LEU A 122 1.02 -13.86 -2.12
N PRO A 123 0.57 -14.83 -2.94
CA PRO A 123 -0.42 -14.56 -3.98
C PRO A 123 -1.72 -13.97 -3.42
N ASN A 124 -2.22 -14.49 -2.32
CA ASN A 124 -3.52 -14.09 -1.77
C ASN A 124 -3.47 -12.78 -0.99
N TYR A 125 -2.38 -12.53 -0.26
CA TYR A 125 -2.31 -11.40 0.68
C TYR A 125 -1.47 -10.22 0.16
N VAL A 126 -0.57 -10.45 -0.79
CA VAL A 126 0.32 -9.44 -1.36
C VAL A 126 0.03 -9.20 -2.84
N TYR A 127 0.11 -10.26 -3.69
CA TYR A 127 0.08 -10.07 -5.14
C TYR A 127 -1.28 -9.59 -5.64
N ILE A 128 -2.36 -10.33 -5.33
CA ILE A 128 -3.71 -9.98 -5.82
C ILE A 128 -4.18 -8.62 -5.27
N PRO A 129 -4.08 -8.32 -3.96
CA PRO A 129 -4.47 -7.00 -3.46
C PRO A 129 -3.66 -5.85 -4.06
N THR A 130 -2.35 -6.07 -4.32
CA THR A 130 -1.51 -5.03 -4.95
C THR A 130 -1.82 -4.88 -6.43
N LEU A 131 -2.06 -5.99 -7.16
CA LEU A 131 -2.51 -5.96 -8.57
C LEU A 131 -3.77 -5.10 -8.71
N ASN A 132 -4.79 -5.29 -7.86
CA ASN A 132 -6.03 -4.51 -7.92
C ASN A 132 -5.78 -2.99 -7.78
N LEU A 133 -4.78 -2.60 -6.98
CA LEU A 133 -4.41 -1.20 -6.82
C LEU A 133 -3.59 -0.70 -8.02
N VAL A 134 -2.66 -1.50 -8.53
CA VAL A 134 -1.86 -1.16 -9.72
C VAL A 134 -2.77 -0.97 -10.94
N GLU A 135 -3.72 -1.87 -11.17
CA GLU A 135 -4.71 -1.74 -12.25
C GLU A 135 -5.54 -0.47 -12.09
N TYR A 136 -5.96 -0.16 -10.86
CA TYR A 136 -6.70 1.07 -10.59
C TYR A 136 -5.86 2.32 -10.86
N ILE A 137 -4.60 2.37 -10.42
CA ILE A 137 -3.68 3.49 -10.68
C ILE A 137 -3.50 3.69 -12.19
N LYS A 138 -3.26 2.59 -12.92
CA LYS A 138 -3.11 2.62 -14.38
C LYS A 138 -4.38 3.08 -15.11
N SER A 139 -5.55 2.72 -14.60
CA SER A 139 -6.83 3.21 -15.15
C SER A 139 -7.00 4.72 -15.02
N LEU A 140 -6.25 5.35 -14.12
CA LEU A 140 -6.17 6.81 -13.95
C LEU A 140 -5.03 7.45 -14.77
N ASN A 141 -4.44 6.70 -15.71
CA ASN A 141 -3.29 7.11 -16.53
C ASN A 141 -2.06 7.55 -15.70
N THR A 142 -1.84 6.93 -14.56
CA THR A 142 -0.76 7.23 -13.63
C THR A 142 0.15 6.01 -13.48
N PRO A 143 1.49 6.17 -13.52
CA PRO A 143 2.41 5.07 -13.28
C PRO A 143 2.41 4.60 -11.83
N ALA A 144 2.62 3.29 -11.63
CA ALA A 144 2.71 2.65 -10.32
C ALA A 144 4.12 2.14 -10.06
N ILE A 145 4.70 2.53 -8.92
CA ILE A 145 5.93 1.96 -8.36
C ILE A 145 5.54 1.01 -7.24
N CYS A 146 6.12 -0.19 -7.20
CA CYS A 146 5.90 -1.14 -6.11
C CYS A 146 7.20 -1.47 -5.37
N PHE A 147 7.12 -1.59 -4.05
CA PHE A 147 8.21 -2.07 -3.19
C PHE A 147 7.73 -3.19 -2.26
N PRO A 148 7.72 -4.46 -2.73
CA PRO A 148 7.41 -5.63 -1.92
C PRO A 148 8.66 -6.08 -1.14
N ARG A 149 8.95 -5.43 -0.04
CA ARG A 149 10.16 -5.64 0.74
C ARG A 149 10.25 -7.06 1.29
N GLY A 150 11.42 -7.69 1.10
CA GLY A 150 11.78 -8.98 1.70
C GLY A 150 11.18 -10.20 1.01
N ILE A 151 10.54 -10.07 -0.16
CA ILE A 151 10.15 -11.21 -0.98
C ILE A 151 11.39 -11.79 -1.68
N LYS A 152 11.34 -13.09 -2.03
CA LYS A 152 12.46 -13.75 -2.72
C LYS A 152 12.29 -13.77 -4.23
N ASN A 153 11.07 -13.91 -4.72
CA ASN A 153 10.78 -14.09 -6.15
C ASN A 153 10.18 -12.80 -6.76
N TYR A 154 11.05 -11.84 -7.09
CA TYR A 154 10.66 -10.60 -7.75
C TYR A 154 10.15 -10.83 -9.18
N LYS A 155 10.65 -11.86 -9.91
CA LYS A 155 10.14 -12.19 -11.25
C LYS A 155 8.68 -12.57 -11.23
N GLU A 156 8.29 -13.45 -10.31
CA GLU A 156 6.91 -13.86 -10.14
C GLU A 156 6.04 -12.66 -9.75
N TYR A 157 6.48 -11.86 -8.78
CA TYR A 157 5.77 -10.65 -8.38
C TYR A 157 5.53 -9.72 -9.58
N CYS A 158 6.57 -9.41 -10.36
CA CYS A 158 6.44 -8.54 -11.53
C CYS A 158 5.52 -9.13 -12.60
N SER A 159 5.55 -10.46 -12.81
CA SER A 159 4.68 -11.13 -13.79
C SER A 159 3.20 -11.06 -13.42
N VAL A 160 2.87 -11.12 -12.12
CA VAL A 160 1.50 -11.07 -11.60
C VAL A 160 1.03 -9.64 -11.42
N VAL A 161 1.77 -8.82 -10.67
CA VAL A 161 1.35 -7.46 -10.26
C VAL A 161 1.52 -6.45 -11.38
N LYS A 162 2.50 -6.64 -12.27
CA LYS A 162 2.77 -5.81 -13.45
C LYS A 162 2.94 -4.31 -13.12
N PRO A 163 3.78 -3.94 -12.13
CA PRO A 163 4.05 -2.53 -11.87
C PRO A 163 4.80 -1.89 -13.04
N ASP A 164 4.77 -0.55 -13.16
CA ASP A 164 5.58 0.16 -14.15
C ASP A 164 7.04 0.25 -13.70
N VAL A 165 7.26 0.32 -12.38
CA VAL A 165 8.59 0.32 -11.76
C VAL A 165 8.57 -0.58 -10.53
N ILE A 166 9.64 -1.37 -10.34
CA ILE A 166 9.85 -2.17 -9.15
C ILE A 166 11.04 -1.63 -8.35
N CYS A 167 10.84 -1.39 -7.06
CA CYS A 167 11.92 -1.21 -6.10
C CYS A 167 12.27 -2.55 -5.49
N ILE A 168 13.55 -2.80 -5.32
CA ILE A 168 14.09 -4.07 -4.80
C ILE A 168 14.89 -3.82 -3.53
N ASP A 169 15.05 -4.84 -2.72
CA ASP A 169 15.94 -4.80 -1.56
C ASP A 169 17.42 -4.70 -2.03
N TYR A 170 18.26 -4.07 -1.23
CA TYR A 170 19.65 -3.79 -1.58
C TYR A 170 20.53 -5.05 -1.78
N GLU A 171 20.05 -6.20 -1.29
CA GLU A 171 20.74 -7.51 -1.42
C GLU A 171 20.40 -8.23 -2.74
N ILE A 172 19.44 -7.72 -3.50
CA ILE A 172 18.94 -8.35 -4.73
C ILE A 172 19.73 -7.82 -5.94
N ASP A 173 20.23 -8.73 -6.76
CA ASP A 173 20.86 -8.36 -8.02
C ASP A 173 19.78 -7.99 -9.05
N PRO A 174 19.74 -6.73 -9.56
CA PRO A 174 18.76 -6.31 -10.55
C PRO A 174 18.83 -7.10 -11.86
N PHE A 175 19.96 -7.69 -12.21
CA PHE A 175 20.10 -8.53 -13.40
C PHE A 175 19.40 -9.89 -13.28
N GLU A 176 19.14 -10.36 -12.07
CA GLU A 176 18.36 -11.58 -11.86
C GLU A 176 16.85 -11.39 -12.09
N ILE A 177 16.38 -10.15 -12.17
CA ILE A 177 14.95 -9.79 -12.29
C ILE A 177 14.58 -9.46 -13.74
N SER A 178 15.52 -9.01 -14.54
CA SER A 178 15.33 -8.63 -15.96
C SER A 178 15.04 -9.83 -16.87
#